data_ee47d1d588d7a38a470fbcdf35bb10fc
#
_entry.id   ee47d1d588d7a38a470fbcdf35bb10fc
#
_cell.length_a   1.000
_cell.length_b   1.000
_cell.length_c   1.000
_cell.angle_alpha   90.00
_cell.angle_beta   90.00
_cell.angle_gamma   90.00
#
_symmetry.space_group_name_H-M   'P 1'
#
loop_
_entity.id
_entity.type
_entity.pdbx_description
1 polymer ?
#
loop_
_entity_poly.entity_id
_entity_poly.type
_entity_poly.pdbx_seq_one_letter_code
_entity_poly.pdbx_strand_id
1 'polypeptide(L)'
;MSTFNAFEMSPVPTPGEDAKPPEPFHGIYGMPMFVTVPTSDLDASVDFWTEALGFFSLFSIPGRLVHLRRWAFQDVLLVPTPQVPAPVPGPAMSVSFSCVLSQIDEIAAACEQRRPGSVTGPRITPWNSCEVEVITPEGARVVLTAARPLDPNSAQADGLRSIGIEVPKA
;
A
#
# COMPACT_ATOMS: atom_id res chain seq x y z
N MET A 1 4.42 -16.44 -26.84
CA MET A 1 4.23 -15.45 -25.76
C MET A 1 5.26 -15.76 -24.69
N SER A 2 6.08 -14.81 -24.28
CA SER A 2 7.00 -15.04 -23.16
C SER A 2 6.20 -15.09 -21.86
N THR A 3 6.54 -16.03 -20.96
CA THR A 3 5.98 -16.09 -19.60
C THR A 3 6.82 -15.26 -18.64
N PHE A 4 6.19 -14.76 -17.58
CA PHE A 4 6.84 -14.02 -16.51
C PHE A 4 6.63 -14.76 -15.18
N ASN A 5 7.72 -15.07 -14.47
CA ASN A 5 7.64 -15.69 -13.16
C ASN A 5 7.35 -14.64 -12.07
N ALA A 6 6.08 -14.41 -11.80
CA ALA A 6 5.62 -13.48 -10.77
C ALA A 6 5.75 -14.03 -9.33
N PHE A 7 6.22 -15.28 -9.17
CA PHE A 7 6.38 -15.94 -7.87
C PHE A 7 7.83 -15.98 -7.39
N GLU A 8 8.77 -15.44 -8.18
CA GLU A 8 10.14 -15.22 -7.73
C GLU A 8 10.19 -13.92 -6.93
N MET A 9 10.11 -14.06 -5.61
CA MET A 9 10.07 -12.93 -4.68
C MET A 9 11.21 -13.01 -3.66
N SER A 10 11.86 -11.89 -3.38
CA SER A 10 12.86 -11.75 -2.33
C SER A 10 13.04 -10.27 -1.97
N PRO A 11 13.24 -9.91 -0.72
CA PRO A 11 13.25 -10.67 0.54
C PRO A 11 11.93 -10.57 1.32
N VAL A 12 10.79 -10.67 0.64
CA VAL A 12 9.47 -10.58 1.28
C VAL A 12 9.01 -11.94 1.82
N PRO A 13 8.19 -11.97 2.89
CA PRO A 13 7.61 -13.22 3.37
C PRO A 13 6.78 -13.89 2.28
N THR A 14 6.85 -15.21 2.19
CA THR A 14 5.95 -15.99 1.35
C THR A 14 4.51 -15.69 1.74
N PRO A 15 3.61 -15.38 0.79
CA PRO A 15 2.22 -15.10 1.11
C PRO A 15 1.57 -16.33 1.75
N GLY A 16 1.09 -16.17 2.95
CA GLY A 16 0.36 -17.16 3.73
C GLY A 16 -0.71 -16.45 4.55
N GLU A 17 -1.72 -17.17 5.01
CA GLU A 17 -2.81 -16.59 5.80
C GLU A 17 -2.30 -15.94 7.09
N ASP A 18 -1.31 -16.58 7.73
CA ASP A 18 -0.71 -16.14 9.00
C ASP A 18 0.61 -15.38 8.82
N ALA A 19 0.95 -14.94 7.60
CA ALA A 19 2.19 -14.19 7.38
C ALA A 19 2.21 -12.91 8.22
N LYS A 20 3.32 -12.68 8.92
CA LYS A 20 3.53 -11.46 9.70
C LYS A 20 4.25 -10.41 8.87
N PRO A 21 3.96 -9.11 9.10
CA PRO A 21 4.71 -8.05 8.46
C PRO A 21 6.20 -8.13 8.86
N PRO A 22 7.12 -7.78 7.95
CA PRO A 22 8.53 -7.70 8.29
C PRO A 22 8.81 -6.54 9.23
N GLU A 23 9.93 -6.65 9.97
CA GLU A 23 10.40 -5.57 10.84
C GLU A 23 10.70 -4.30 10.03
N PRO A 24 10.31 -3.10 10.52
CA PRO A 24 10.59 -1.85 9.86
C PRO A 24 12.10 -1.54 9.78
N PHE A 25 12.55 -1.01 8.66
CA PHE A 25 13.91 -0.50 8.52
C PHE A 25 13.96 1.00 8.83
N HIS A 26 14.72 1.39 9.85
CA HIS A 26 14.80 2.77 10.36
C HIS A 26 15.95 3.60 9.75
N GLY A 27 16.74 3.05 8.82
CA GLY A 27 17.81 3.75 8.13
C GLY A 27 17.35 4.42 6.84
N ILE A 28 18.27 5.12 6.17
CA ILE A 28 18.05 5.71 4.84
C ILE A 28 18.58 4.76 3.77
N TYR A 29 17.82 4.55 2.71
CA TYR A 29 18.27 3.79 1.55
C TYR A 29 19.24 4.60 0.70
N GLY A 30 20.23 3.94 0.09
CA GLY A 30 21.18 4.58 -0.81
C GLY A 30 20.56 5.13 -2.10
N MET A 31 19.44 4.55 -2.55
CA MET A 31 18.66 5.03 -3.70
C MET A 31 17.16 5.01 -3.31
N PRO A 32 16.70 6.00 -2.54
CA PRO A 32 15.32 6.04 -2.08
C PRO A 32 14.35 6.46 -3.20
N MET A 33 13.11 6.00 -3.09
CA MET A 33 11.98 6.54 -3.82
C MET A 33 11.02 7.18 -2.81
N PHE A 34 10.54 8.37 -3.11
CA PHE A 34 9.58 9.08 -2.27
C PHE A 34 8.31 9.41 -3.04
N VAL A 35 7.18 9.29 -2.35
CA VAL A 35 5.92 9.88 -2.80
C VAL A 35 5.69 11.15 -1.99
N THR A 36 5.61 12.30 -2.64
CA THR A 36 5.30 13.56 -1.96
C THR A 36 3.80 13.80 -1.96
N VAL A 37 3.23 13.97 -0.78
CA VAL A 37 1.81 14.26 -0.57
C VAL A 37 1.67 15.64 0.07
N PRO A 38 1.11 16.64 -0.65
CA PRO A 38 0.83 17.94 -0.08
C PRO A 38 -0.35 17.87 0.88
N THR A 39 -0.27 18.57 2.01
CA THR A 39 -1.34 18.62 3.00
C THR A 39 -1.55 20.04 3.54
N SER A 40 -2.80 20.40 3.80
CA SER A 40 -3.14 21.65 4.49
C SER A 40 -3.11 21.52 6.03
N ASP A 41 -3.10 20.28 6.55
CA ASP A 41 -3.05 19.97 7.98
C ASP A 41 -2.06 18.84 8.22
N LEU A 42 -0.82 19.20 8.54
CA LEU A 42 0.27 18.25 8.68
C LEU A 42 0.04 17.28 9.85
N ASP A 43 -0.48 17.76 10.97
CA ASP A 43 -0.67 16.96 12.18
C ASP A 43 -1.78 15.91 11.98
N ALA A 44 -2.93 16.33 11.43
CA ALA A 44 -4.01 15.42 11.10
C ALA A 44 -3.61 14.37 10.05
N SER A 45 -2.79 14.77 9.07
CA SER A 45 -2.25 13.84 8.07
C SER A 45 -1.32 12.82 8.69
N VAL A 46 -0.36 13.26 9.51
CA VAL A 46 0.57 12.36 10.22
C VAL A 46 -0.23 11.36 11.07
N ASP A 47 -1.20 11.83 11.83
CA ASP A 47 -2.04 10.96 12.67
C ASP A 47 -2.76 9.90 11.83
N PHE A 48 -3.37 10.28 10.71
CA PHE A 48 -4.05 9.32 9.83
C PHE A 48 -3.08 8.28 9.23
N TRP A 49 -1.95 8.73 8.71
CA TRP A 49 -0.99 7.85 8.07
C TRP A 49 -0.32 6.88 9.05
N THR A 50 -0.06 7.34 10.29
CA THR A 50 0.57 6.47 11.31
C THR A 50 -0.43 5.52 11.95
N GLU A 51 -1.57 6.01 12.38
CA GLU A 51 -2.51 5.26 13.18
C GLU A 51 -3.52 4.41 12.37
N ALA A 52 -3.75 4.76 11.10
CA ALA A 52 -4.67 4.01 10.26
C ALA A 52 -3.96 3.22 9.15
N LEU A 53 -3.01 3.83 8.43
CA LEU A 53 -2.30 3.18 7.34
C LEU A 53 -1.06 2.38 7.81
N GLY A 54 -0.66 2.49 9.08
CA GLY A 54 0.43 1.73 9.67
C GLY A 54 1.82 2.18 9.25
N PHE A 55 1.97 3.46 8.93
CA PHE A 55 3.28 4.08 8.73
C PHE A 55 3.88 4.47 10.07
N PHE A 56 5.18 4.74 10.12
CA PHE A 56 5.85 5.36 11.25
C PHE A 56 6.62 6.59 10.80
N SER A 57 6.78 7.56 11.68
CA SER A 57 7.60 8.73 11.41
C SER A 57 9.07 8.36 11.47
N LEU A 58 9.76 8.40 10.32
CA LEU A 58 11.19 8.15 10.24
C LEU A 58 11.97 9.36 10.76
N PHE A 59 11.62 10.56 10.28
CA PHE A 59 12.09 11.84 10.80
C PHE A 59 11.16 12.98 10.37
N SER A 60 11.32 14.14 11.01
CA SER A 60 10.58 15.35 10.63
C SER A 60 11.49 16.58 10.63
N ILE A 61 11.15 17.54 9.76
CA ILE A 61 11.65 18.91 9.82
C ILE A 61 10.47 19.80 10.22
N PRO A 62 10.48 20.38 11.44
CA PRO A 62 9.32 21.11 11.97
C PRO A 62 8.76 22.13 10.99
N GLY A 63 7.45 22.07 10.72
CA GLY A 63 6.74 22.98 9.82
C GLY A 63 7.10 22.87 8.33
N ARG A 64 7.93 21.89 7.93
CA ARG A 64 8.42 21.74 6.55
C ARG A 64 8.09 20.41 5.91
N LEU A 65 8.29 19.31 6.63
CA LEU A 65 7.95 17.98 6.13
C LEU A 65 7.97 16.94 7.27
N VAL A 66 7.23 15.85 7.07
CA VAL A 66 7.38 14.61 7.83
C VAL A 66 7.64 13.48 6.85
N HIS A 67 8.73 12.75 7.07
CA HIS A 67 9.07 11.55 6.33
C HIS A 67 8.48 10.33 7.03
N LEU A 68 7.51 9.74 6.40
CA LEU A 68 6.85 8.53 6.87
C LEU A 68 7.36 7.31 6.09
N ARG A 69 7.47 6.18 6.78
CA ARG A 69 7.79 4.89 6.19
C ARG A 69 6.88 3.80 6.76
N ARG A 70 6.52 2.82 5.93
CA ARG A 70 5.82 1.62 6.38
C ARG A 70 6.72 0.39 6.34
N TRP A 71 7.36 0.13 5.21
CA TRP A 71 8.34 -0.92 5.01
C TRP A 71 9.33 -0.51 3.91
N ALA A 72 10.24 -1.43 3.51
CA ALA A 72 11.25 -1.17 2.50
C ALA A 72 10.68 -0.45 1.25
N PHE A 73 11.23 0.70 0.92
CA PHE A 73 10.84 1.55 -0.23
C PHE A 73 9.40 2.09 -0.19
N GLN A 74 8.69 1.97 0.93
CA GLN A 74 7.36 2.54 1.11
C GLN A 74 7.46 3.88 1.85
N ASP A 75 8.05 4.87 1.20
CA ASP A 75 8.36 6.16 1.77
C ASP A 75 7.42 7.26 1.25
N VAL A 76 6.87 8.05 2.18
CA VAL A 76 6.00 9.18 1.91
C VAL A 76 6.55 10.42 2.59
N LEU A 77 6.59 11.54 1.86
CA LEU A 77 6.88 12.85 2.40
C LEU A 77 5.58 13.65 2.50
N LEU A 78 5.11 13.91 3.71
CA LEU A 78 4.02 14.87 3.93
C LEU A 78 4.61 16.27 3.97
N VAL A 79 4.12 17.15 3.09
CA VAL A 79 4.63 18.50 2.93
C VAL A 79 3.50 19.50 3.12
N PRO A 80 3.58 20.41 4.10
CA PRO A 80 2.54 21.41 4.30
C PRO A 80 2.44 22.35 3.11
N THR A 81 1.22 22.66 2.70
CA THR A 81 0.90 23.63 1.67
C THR A 81 -0.36 24.43 2.06
N PRO A 82 -0.40 25.74 1.81
CA PRO A 82 -1.61 26.52 2.11
C PRO A 82 -2.77 26.18 1.20
N GLN A 83 -2.52 25.53 0.06
CA GLN A 83 -3.57 25.10 -0.87
C GLN A 83 -3.26 23.69 -1.33
N VAL A 84 -4.03 22.72 -0.84
CA VAL A 84 -4.06 21.37 -1.45
C VAL A 84 -4.75 21.51 -2.81
N PRO A 85 -4.13 21.05 -3.91
CA PRO A 85 -4.79 21.05 -5.21
C PRO A 85 -6.13 20.31 -5.12
N ALA A 86 -7.19 20.93 -5.63
CA ALA A 86 -8.50 20.26 -5.69
C ALA A 86 -8.36 18.94 -6.45
N PRO A 87 -9.07 17.86 -6.05
CA PRO A 87 -9.10 16.62 -6.80
C PRO A 87 -9.52 16.90 -8.25
N VAL A 88 -8.65 16.60 -9.21
CA VAL A 88 -8.99 16.74 -10.62
C VAL A 88 -9.86 15.54 -11.00
N PRO A 89 -11.06 15.73 -11.56
CA PRO A 89 -11.85 14.63 -12.09
C PRO A 89 -11.10 13.95 -13.24
N GLY A 90 -10.82 12.65 -13.12
CA GLY A 90 -10.11 11.90 -14.15
C GLY A 90 -9.34 10.71 -13.57
N PRO A 91 -8.56 9.99 -14.39
CA PRO A 91 -7.70 8.92 -13.91
C PRO A 91 -6.63 9.51 -12.96
N ALA A 92 -6.94 9.48 -11.65
CA ALA A 92 -6.01 9.94 -10.63
C ALA A 92 -4.87 8.93 -10.48
N MET A 93 -3.66 9.43 -10.32
CA MET A 93 -2.54 8.59 -9.92
C MET A 93 -2.85 7.99 -8.55
N SER A 94 -2.68 6.68 -8.41
CA SER A 94 -2.74 5.99 -7.14
C SER A 94 -1.37 5.45 -6.78
N VAL A 95 -1.13 5.28 -5.49
CA VAL A 95 0.08 4.63 -4.98
C VAL A 95 -0.31 3.35 -4.31
N SER A 96 0.33 2.24 -4.71
CA SER A 96 0.11 0.94 -4.08
C SER A 96 1.24 0.63 -3.11
N PHE A 97 0.87 0.34 -1.86
CA PHE A 97 1.80 -0.12 -0.83
C PHE A 97 1.50 -1.57 -0.48
N SER A 98 2.54 -2.39 -0.49
CA SER A 98 2.41 -3.80 -0.09
C SER A 98 2.13 -3.94 1.40
N CYS A 99 1.30 -4.91 1.74
CA CYS A 99 1.07 -5.38 3.09
C CYS A 99 0.93 -6.91 3.10
N VAL A 100 0.85 -7.49 4.28
CA VAL A 100 0.50 -8.90 4.41
C VAL A 100 -1.01 -9.07 4.53
N LEU A 101 -1.51 -10.24 4.14
CA LEU A 101 -2.95 -10.50 4.06
C LEU A 101 -3.67 -10.27 5.39
N SER A 102 -3.03 -10.64 6.51
CA SER A 102 -3.57 -10.47 7.87
C SER A 102 -3.77 -9.00 8.29
N GLN A 103 -3.19 -8.03 7.58
CA GLN A 103 -3.34 -6.59 7.89
C GLN A 103 -4.49 -5.92 7.14
N ILE A 104 -5.02 -6.52 6.08
CA ILE A 104 -5.99 -5.85 5.18
C ILE A 104 -7.24 -5.38 5.94
N ASP A 105 -7.85 -6.27 6.72
CA ASP A 105 -9.10 -5.95 7.41
C ASP A 105 -8.89 -4.95 8.56
N GLU A 106 -7.77 -5.04 9.28
CA GLU A 106 -7.41 -4.08 10.32
C GLU A 106 -7.21 -2.68 9.76
N ILE A 107 -6.45 -2.56 8.66
CA ILE A 107 -6.21 -1.27 8.01
C ILE A 107 -7.53 -0.69 7.50
N ALA A 108 -8.36 -1.49 6.84
CA ALA A 108 -9.67 -1.05 6.35
C ALA A 108 -10.53 -0.50 7.49
N ALA A 109 -10.62 -1.24 8.60
CA ALA A 109 -11.41 -0.83 9.76
C ALA A 109 -10.84 0.45 10.42
N ALA A 110 -9.52 0.55 10.58
CA ALA A 110 -8.88 1.73 11.16
C ALA A 110 -9.07 2.97 10.29
N CYS A 111 -8.96 2.85 8.97
CA CYS A 111 -9.20 3.95 8.04
C CYS A 111 -10.67 4.41 8.08
N GLU A 112 -11.60 3.46 8.04
CA GLU A 112 -13.04 3.78 8.08
C GLU A 112 -13.44 4.43 9.41
N GLN A 113 -12.87 3.98 10.53
CA GLN A 113 -13.11 4.58 11.85
C GLN A 113 -12.62 6.03 11.92
N ARG A 114 -11.44 6.33 11.36
CA ARG A 114 -10.86 7.68 11.41
C ARG A 114 -11.44 8.63 10.37
N ARG A 115 -11.85 8.10 9.24
CA ARG A 115 -12.45 8.85 8.14
C ARG A 115 -13.57 8.05 7.48
N PRO A 116 -14.80 8.12 7.98
CA PRO A 116 -15.93 7.40 7.42
C PRO A 116 -16.13 7.71 5.92
N GLY A 117 -16.34 6.66 5.12
CA GLY A 117 -16.51 6.74 3.68
C GLY A 117 -15.20 6.89 2.88
N SER A 118 -14.03 6.75 3.53
CA SER A 118 -12.74 6.81 2.85
C SER A 118 -12.28 5.48 2.25
N VAL A 119 -12.94 4.37 2.59
CA VAL A 119 -12.50 3.01 2.26
C VAL A 119 -13.36 2.39 1.17
N THR A 120 -12.73 1.74 0.20
CA THR A 120 -13.39 0.87 -0.79
C THR A 120 -12.74 -0.51 -0.80
N GLY A 121 -13.52 -1.55 -0.66
CA GLY A 121 -13.04 -2.93 -0.52
C GLY A 121 -13.13 -3.45 0.92
N PRO A 122 -12.40 -4.52 1.30
CA PRO A 122 -11.43 -5.29 0.50
C PRO A 122 -12.03 -6.00 -0.73
N ARG A 123 -11.19 -6.20 -1.75
CA ARG A 123 -11.56 -6.94 -2.96
C ARG A 123 -10.44 -7.86 -3.43
N ILE A 124 -10.81 -8.99 -4.05
CA ILE A 124 -9.88 -9.89 -4.71
C ILE A 124 -9.66 -9.41 -6.15
N THR A 125 -8.40 -9.34 -6.57
CA THR A 125 -8.04 -8.93 -7.92
C THR A 125 -7.83 -10.12 -8.87
N PRO A 126 -7.88 -9.90 -10.19
CA PRO A 126 -7.55 -10.95 -11.16
C PRO A 126 -6.13 -11.51 -11.03
N TRP A 127 -5.19 -10.75 -10.49
CA TRP A 127 -3.79 -11.16 -10.25
C TRP A 127 -3.54 -11.76 -8.86
N ASN A 128 -4.59 -12.22 -8.19
CA ASN A 128 -4.54 -12.94 -6.92
C ASN A 128 -4.01 -12.12 -5.73
N SER A 129 -4.27 -10.82 -5.70
CA SER A 129 -4.09 -10.01 -4.49
C SER A 129 -5.43 -9.74 -3.80
N CYS A 130 -5.35 -9.39 -2.51
CA CYS A 130 -6.44 -8.73 -1.79
C CYS A 130 -6.07 -7.25 -1.66
N GLU A 131 -6.98 -6.35 -2.05
CA GLU A 131 -6.74 -4.92 -2.09
C GLU A 131 -7.81 -4.14 -1.35
N VAL A 132 -7.38 -3.10 -0.66
CA VAL A 132 -8.25 -2.06 -0.11
C VAL A 132 -7.77 -0.70 -0.63
N GLU A 133 -8.70 0.10 -1.12
CA GLU A 133 -8.45 1.47 -1.57
C GLU A 133 -8.88 2.44 -0.47
N VAL A 134 -8.02 3.43 -0.21
CA VAL A 134 -8.24 4.46 0.81
C VAL A 134 -8.02 5.84 0.21
N ILE A 135 -8.94 6.75 0.46
CA ILE A 135 -8.76 8.18 0.16
C ILE A 135 -8.32 8.88 1.45
N THR A 136 -7.08 9.37 1.45
CA THR A 136 -6.49 10.05 2.61
C THR A 136 -7.12 11.42 2.87
N PRO A 137 -6.88 12.07 4.04
CA PRO A 137 -7.37 13.41 4.31
C PRO A 137 -6.99 14.45 3.24
N GLU A 138 -5.82 14.31 2.65
CA GLU A 138 -5.28 15.16 1.57
C GLU A 138 -5.86 14.85 0.19
N GLY A 139 -6.73 13.82 0.09
CA GLY A 139 -7.30 13.36 -1.16
C GLY A 139 -6.38 12.44 -1.98
N ALA A 140 -5.28 11.97 -1.41
CA ALA A 140 -4.43 11.00 -2.08
C ALA A 140 -5.12 9.62 -2.15
N ARG A 141 -5.01 8.96 -3.30
CA ARG A 141 -5.54 7.60 -3.50
C ARG A 141 -4.45 6.58 -3.21
N VAL A 142 -4.63 5.85 -2.12
CA VAL A 142 -3.73 4.80 -1.65
C VAL A 142 -4.38 3.45 -1.83
N VAL A 143 -3.63 2.47 -2.34
CA VAL A 143 -4.07 1.07 -2.42
C VAL A 143 -3.16 0.23 -1.55
N LEU A 144 -3.71 -0.45 -0.54
CA LEU A 144 -2.99 -1.47 0.21
C LEU A 144 -3.22 -2.79 -0.51
N THR A 145 -2.13 -3.46 -0.90
CA THR A 145 -2.18 -4.69 -1.69
C THR A 145 -1.45 -5.82 -0.97
N ALA A 146 -2.11 -6.95 -0.81
CA ALA A 146 -1.55 -8.15 -0.19
C ALA A 146 -1.65 -9.34 -1.13
N ALA A 147 -0.52 -10.02 -1.36
CA ALA A 147 -0.52 -11.28 -2.09
C ALA A 147 -1.30 -12.35 -1.31
N ARG A 148 -2.00 -13.22 -2.04
CA ARG A 148 -2.78 -14.33 -1.48
C ARG A 148 -2.12 -15.67 -1.82
N PRO A 149 -2.25 -16.68 -0.95
CA PRO A 149 -1.96 -18.05 -1.33
C PRO A 149 -2.71 -18.43 -2.62
N LEU A 150 -2.06 -19.14 -3.52
CA LEU A 150 -2.64 -19.57 -4.78
C LEU A 150 -2.64 -21.10 -4.84
N ASP A 151 -3.82 -21.70 -5.00
CA ASP A 151 -3.94 -23.10 -5.39
C ASP A 151 -3.59 -23.20 -6.89
N PRO A 152 -2.51 -23.96 -7.25
CA PRO A 152 -2.09 -24.11 -8.65
C PRO A 152 -3.14 -24.75 -9.56
N ASN A 153 -4.13 -25.43 -8.98
CA ASN A 153 -5.21 -26.13 -9.70
C ASN A 153 -6.52 -25.33 -9.74
N SER A 154 -6.51 -24.08 -9.27
CA SER A 154 -7.70 -23.22 -9.22
C SER A 154 -7.97 -22.51 -10.55
N ALA A 155 -9.23 -22.10 -10.75
CA ALA A 155 -9.60 -21.23 -11.87
C ALA A 155 -8.83 -19.89 -11.86
N GLN A 156 -8.42 -19.41 -10.68
CA GLN A 156 -7.57 -18.23 -10.55
C GLN A 156 -6.18 -18.47 -11.16
N ALA A 157 -5.60 -19.65 -10.92
CA ALA A 157 -4.33 -20.05 -11.52
C ALA A 157 -4.42 -20.15 -13.06
N ASP A 158 -5.52 -20.68 -13.58
CA ASP A 158 -5.78 -20.74 -15.01
C ASP A 158 -5.94 -19.35 -15.61
N GLY A 159 -6.62 -18.44 -14.92
CA GLY A 159 -6.70 -17.03 -15.31
C GLY A 159 -5.33 -16.37 -15.40
N LEU A 160 -4.45 -16.58 -14.43
CA LEU A 160 -3.08 -16.06 -14.44
C LEU A 160 -2.27 -16.63 -15.62
N ARG A 161 -2.35 -17.94 -15.88
CA ARG A 161 -1.68 -18.58 -17.04
C ARG A 161 -2.17 -18.01 -18.36
N SER A 162 -3.45 -17.71 -18.47
CA SER A 162 -4.04 -17.17 -19.70
C SER A 162 -3.49 -15.79 -20.10
N ILE A 163 -3.00 -15.00 -19.13
CA ILE A 163 -2.36 -13.70 -19.34
C ILE A 163 -0.83 -13.75 -19.34
N GLY A 164 -0.24 -14.97 -19.34
CA GLY A 164 1.20 -15.18 -19.46
C GLY A 164 1.96 -15.18 -18.15
N ILE A 165 1.28 -15.29 -17.01
CA ILE A 165 1.92 -15.42 -15.68
C ILE A 165 2.16 -16.90 -15.41
N GLU A 166 3.43 -17.25 -15.10
CA GLU A 166 3.78 -18.59 -14.65
C GLU A 166 3.21 -18.83 -13.24
N VAL A 167 2.55 -19.96 -13.08
CA VAL A 167 2.05 -20.41 -11.79
C VAL A 167 2.89 -21.62 -11.37
N PRO A 168 3.43 -21.65 -10.13
CA PRO A 168 4.18 -22.79 -9.62
C PRO A 168 3.39 -24.09 -9.80
N LYS A 169 4.09 -25.17 -10.11
CA LYS A 169 3.49 -26.51 -10.11
C LYS A 169 3.30 -26.98 -8.65
N ALA A 170 2.22 -27.67 -8.41
CA ALA A 170 1.96 -28.30 -7.12
C ALA A 170 3.06 -29.32 -6.77
#